data_d870e2a8adb9a5c4355293597484fd94
#
_entry.id   d870e2a8adb9a5c4355293597484fd94
#
_cell.length_a   1.000
_cell.length_b   1.000
_cell.length_c   1.000
_cell.angle_alpha   90.00
_cell.angle_beta   90.00
_cell.angle_gamma   90.00
#
_symmetry.space_group_name_H-M   'P 1'
#
loop_
_entity.id
_entity.type
_entity.pdbx_description
1 polymer ?
#
loop_
_entity_poly.entity_id
_entity_poly.type
_entity_poly.pdbx_seq_one_letter_code
_entity_poly.pdbx_strand_id
1 'polypeptide(L)'
;MTRPWNFSAGPSALPVSVLQQAAAEMLDWGGSGMSVMEMSHRGKEFTQICDDAEADLRELLNIPANYAVMFMQGGATAENAIVPLNLMGRVGTPVADFVVTGHWSKRSHKEAGKYGDARIAAASDATTQIDGRSYAPFAWVPPVAQWQVRQDAAYLHLCSNETIGGVEIESLPAPSDYGAPDVPLVVDASSHFLSRPLDVTATGMVYAGAQKNAGPAGVTMVIVRRDLIGNALAICPSAFDYMNVAAEHSRFNTPPTYAIYIAGLVFKWIKAQGGLAAVEAANIAKAQLLYGYVDSTEFYRNPVHGPVRSRMNVPFILADETLNDAFLQGASEARLMQLKGHKSVGGMRASIYNALPLEGVQALVDYLKAFEQRHG
;
A
#
# COMPACT_ATOMS: atom_id res chain seq x y z
N MET A 1 -4.23 27.28 -14.15
CA MET A 1 -5.34 26.48 -13.57
C MET A 1 -4.88 25.85 -12.27
N THR A 2 -5.64 26.00 -11.19
CA THR A 2 -5.35 25.26 -9.94
C THR A 2 -5.67 23.77 -10.14
N ARG A 3 -4.84 22.87 -9.63
CA ARG A 3 -5.11 21.41 -9.70
C ARG A 3 -6.33 21.05 -8.86
N PRO A 4 -7.19 20.08 -9.27
CA PRO A 4 -8.24 19.55 -8.41
C PRO A 4 -7.65 18.71 -7.27
N TRP A 5 -8.40 18.55 -6.19
CA TRP A 5 -8.08 17.62 -5.14
C TRP A 5 -8.41 16.19 -5.59
N ASN A 6 -7.39 15.34 -5.66
CA ASN A 6 -7.53 13.98 -6.17
C ASN A 6 -7.52 12.96 -5.04
N PHE A 7 -8.68 12.36 -4.76
CA PHE A 7 -8.88 11.32 -3.73
C PHE A 7 -8.80 9.89 -4.29
N SER A 8 -8.15 9.71 -5.44
CA SER A 8 -8.02 8.39 -6.07
C SER A 8 -7.28 7.39 -5.20
N ALA A 9 -7.77 6.16 -5.16
CA ALA A 9 -7.17 5.06 -4.39
C ALA A 9 -5.91 4.43 -5.02
N GLY A 10 -5.61 4.82 -6.24
CA GLY A 10 -4.43 4.38 -6.98
C GLY A 10 -4.75 4.03 -8.45
N PRO A 11 -3.97 4.59 -9.42
CA PRO A 11 -2.93 5.60 -9.21
C PRO A 11 -3.44 6.85 -8.52
N SER A 12 -2.65 7.36 -7.57
CA SER A 12 -3.03 8.50 -6.71
C SER A 12 -2.31 9.80 -7.09
N ALA A 13 -2.59 10.86 -6.32
CA ALA A 13 -1.86 12.11 -6.48
C ALA A 13 -0.36 11.92 -6.18
N LEU A 14 0.48 12.64 -6.93
CA LEU A 14 1.92 12.79 -6.65
C LEU A 14 2.19 14.20 -6.13
N PRO A 15 3.25 14.40 -5.32
CA PRO A 15 3.67 15.71 -4.87
C PRO A 15 3.93 16.65 -6.06
N VAL A 16 3.45 17.88 -5.97
CA VAL A 16 3.58 18.85 -7.08
C VAL A 16 5.05 19.12 -7.40
N SER A 17 5.90 19.28 -6.37
CA SER A 17 7.33 19.50 -6.53
C SER A 17 8.03 18.35 -7.26
N VAL A 18 7.64 17.09 -6.99
CA VAL A 18 8.15 15.90 -7.71
C VAL A 18 7.79 15.98 -9.19
N LEU A 19 6.54 16.32 -9.52
CA LEU A 19 6.09 16.44 -10.90
C LEU A 19 6.79 17.62 -11.64
N GLN A 20 7.03 18.72 -10.94
CA GLN A 20 7.74 19.87 -11.49
C GLN A 20 9.20 19.53 -11.78
N GLN A 21 9.87 18.84 -10.85
CA GLN A 21 11.25 18.38 -11.06
C GLN A 21 11.33 17.39 -12.22
N ALA A 22 10.45 16.41 -12.25
CA ALA A 22 10.39 15.44 -13.35
C ALA A 22 10.15 16.11 -14.71
N ALA A 23 9.32 17.15 -14.77
CA ALA A 23 9.08 17.92 -15.99
C ALA A 23 10.31 18.74 -16.41
N ALA A 24 11.04 19.32 -15.46
CA ALA A 24 12.26 20.08 -15.73
C ALA A 24 13.40 19.18 -16.24
N GLU A 25 13.50 17.95 -15.71
CA GLU A 25 14.52 16.98 -16.07
C GLU A 25 14.09 16.05 -17.23
N MET A 26 12.92 16.30 -17.85
CA MET A 26 12.35 15.39 -18.86
C MET A 26 13.27 15.17 -20.07
N LEU A 27 13.97 16.20 -20.53
CA LEU A 27 14.87 16.13 -21.69
C LEU A 27 16.34 15.97 -21.32
N ASP A 28 16.71 16.34 -20.09
CA ASP A 28 18.11 16.37 -19.65
C ASP A 28 18.22 16.12 -18.16
N TRP A 29 18.38 14.88 -17.77
CA TRP A 29 18.62 14.53 -16.37
C TRP A 29 20.07 14.82 -15.98
N GLY A 30 20.26 15.73 -15.01
CA GLY A 30 21.57 15.99 -14.41
C GLY A 30 22.66 16.45 -15.37
N GLY A 31 22.31 17.05 -16.52
CA GLY A 31 23.26 17.49 -17.54
C GLY A 31 23.81 16.35 -18.43
N SER A 32 23.15 15.20 -18.43
CA SER A 32 23.51 14.03 -19.25
C SER A 32 23.15 14.17 -20.73
N GLY A 33 22.28 15.17 -21.06
CA GLY A 33 21.71 15.33 -22.40
C GLY A 33 20.68 14.26 -22.76
N MET A 34 20.23 13.46 -21.80
CA MET A 34 19.28 12.35 -22.01
C MET A 34 18.11 12.41 -21.04
N SER A 35 16.94 12.01 -21.52
CA SER A 35 15.81 11.65 -20.65
C SER A 35 16.11 10.37 -19.88
N VAL A 36 15.62 10.25 -18.64
CA VAL A 36 15.69 8.98 -17.90
C VAL A 36 15.03 7.82 -18.66
N MET A 37 14.04 8.10 -19.52
CA MET A 37 13.38 7.10 -20.35
C MET A 37 14.26 6.51 -21.47
N GLU A 38 15.35 7.22 -21.85
CA GLU A 38 16.25 6.84 -22.92
C GLU A 38 17.52 6.18 -22.40
N MET A 39 17.78 6.25 -21.08
CA MET A 39 19.00 5.75 -20.46
C MET A 39 19.07 4.23 -20.51
N SER A 40 20.26 3.72 -20.86
CA SER A 40 20.54 2.29 -20.62
C SER A 40 20.48 1.99 -19.13
N HIS A 41 19.72 0.96 -18.75
CA HIS A 41 19.64 0.51 -17.36
C HIS A 41 20.96 -0.01 -16.78
N ARG A 42 21.98 -0.21 -17.63
CA ARG A 42 23.37 -0.58 -17.26
C ARG A 42 24.33 0.61 -17.35
N GLY A 43 23.86 1.78 -17.79
CA GLY A 43 24.63 3.02 -17.81
C GLY A 43 24.84 3.59 -16.41
N LYS A 44 25.90 4.38 -16.24
CA LYS A 44 26.27 5.00 -14.96
C LYS A 44 25.17 5.93 -14.41
N GLU A 45 24.48 6.63 -15.30
CA GLU A 45 23.42 7.59 -14.95
C GLU A 45 22.24 6.88 -14.29
N PHE A 46 21.73 5.80 -14.93
CA PHE A 46 20.62 5.05 -14.36
C PHE A 46 21.05 4.22 -13.14
N THR A 47 22.29 3.71 -13.13
CA THR A 47 22.85 3.08 -11.92
C THR A 47 22.79 4.03 -10.74
N GLN A 48 23.21 5.29 -10.91
CA GLN A 48 23.13 6.31 -9.85
C GLN A 48 21.69 6.54 -9.40
N ILE A 49 20.72 6.67 -10.33
CA ILE A 49 19.30 6.85 -9.99
C ILE A 49 18.79 5.68 -9.13
N CYS A 50 19.12 4.45 -9.51
CA CYS A 50 18.67 3.25 -8.82
C CYS A 50 19.30 3.11 -7.43
N ASP A 51 20.60 3.35 -7.35
CA ASP A 51 21.36 3.26 -6.09
C ASP A 51 20.93 4.35 -5.11
N ASP A 52 20.71 5.58 -5.59
CA ASP A 52 20.15 6.67 -4.76
C ASP A 52 18.75 6.33 -4.23
N ALA A 53 17.87 5.78 -5.09
CA ALA A 53 16.54 5.39 -4.68
C ALA A 53 16.56 4.26 -3.62
N GLU A 54 17.44 3.26 -3.79
CA GLU A 54 17.63 2.21 -2.78
C GLU A 54 18.17 2.78 -1.46
N ALA A 55 19.17 3.66 -1.53
CA ALA A 55 19.77 4.28 -0.34
C ALA A 55 18.73 5.11 0.43
N ASP A 56 17.96 5.96 -0.26
CA ASP A 56 16.89 6.76 0.35
C ASP A 56 15.80 5.90 0.99
N LEU A 57 15.40 4.80 0.33
CA LEU A 57 14.42 3.87 0.89
C LEU A 57 14.94 3.15 2.13
N ARG A 58 16.22 2.71 2.09
CA ARG A 58 16.89 2.10 3.24
C ARG A 58 16.95 3.04 4.43
N GLU A 59 17.30 4.29 4.20
CA GLU A 59 17.34 5.32 5.25
C GLU A 59 15.95 5.58 5.85
N LEU A 60 14.93 5.76 5.00
CA LEU A 60 13.55 6.05 5.45
C LEU A 60 12.96 4.96 6.34
N LEU A 61 13.23 3.69 6.04
CA LEU A 61 12.69 2.53 6.75
C LEU A 61 13.70 1.84 7.67
N ASN A 62 14.92 2.39 7.83
CA ASN A 62 16.02 1.77 8.59
C ASN A 62 16.25 0.31 8.19
N ILE A 63 16.27 0.02 6.87
CA ILE A 63 16.38 -1.35 6.36
C ILE A 63 17.80 -1.88 6.59
N PRO A 64 17.99 -2.95 7.38
CA PRO A 64 19.30 -3.49 7.65
C PRO A 64 19.90 -4.24 6.46
N ALA A 65 21.22 -4.43 6.45
CA ALA A 65 21.96 -5.02 5.34
C ALA A 65 21.58 -6.49 5.02
N ASN A 66 21.01 -7.20 6.01
CA ASN A 66 20.51 -8.57 5.82
C ASN A 66 19.16 -8.64 5.06
N TYR A 67 18.63 -7.50 4.59
CA TYR A 67 17.50 -7.43 3.68
C TYR A 67 17.96 -7.00 2.29
N ALA A 68 17.44 -7.67 1.25
CA ALA A 68 17.51 -7.20 -0.11
C ALA A 68 16.39 -6.18 -0.37
N VAL A 69 16.71 -5.12 -1.10
CA VAL A 69 15.72 -4.16 -1.64
C VAL A 69 15.71 -4.34 -3.14
N MET A 70 14.53 -4.49 -3.72
CA MET A 70 14.38 -4.69 -5.16
C MET A 70 13.27 -3.79 -5.70
N PHE A 71 13.48 -3.25 -6.90
CA PHE A 71 12.50 -2.54 -7.69
C PHE A 71 11.99 -3.46 -8.80
N MET A 72 10.79 -4.00 -8.63
CA MET A 72 10.21 -5.00 -9.52
C MET A 72 9.08 -4.43 -10.38
N GLN A 73 8.60 -5.21 -11.32
CA GLN A 73 7.52 -4.88 -12.24
C GLN A 73 6.24 -5.63 -11.85
N GLY A 74 5.08 -5.13 -12.31
CA GLY A 74 3.80 -5.84 -12.21
C GLY A 74 2.90 -5.42 -11.04
N GLY A 75 3.37 -4.53 -10.15
CA GLY A 75 2.61 -4.07 -8.99
C GLY A 75 2.35 -5.19 -7.98
N ALA A 76 1.67 -4.87 -6.89
CA ALA A 76 1.28 -5.86 -5.87
C ALA A 76 0.45 -7.03 -6.44
N THR A 77 -0.19 -6.83 -7.58
CA THR A 77 -0.94 -7.92 -8.25
C THR A 77 -0.01 -9.01 -8.78
N ALA A 78 1.16 -8.65 -9.31
CA ALA A 78 2.16 -9.64 -9.72
C ALA A 78 2.80 -10.30 -8.49
N GLU A 79 3.02 -9.55 -7.39
CA GLU A 79 3.56 -10.11 -6.15
C GLU A 79 2.68 -11.21 -5.56
N ASN A 80 1.38 -11.18 -5.79
CA ASN A 80 0.49 -12.29 -5.39
C ASN A 80 0.90 -13.63 -6.01
N ALA A 81 1.58 -13.61 -7.18
CA ALA A 81 2.15 -14.79 -7.82
C ALA A 81 3.66 -14.95 -7.52
N ILE A 82 4.41 -13.85 -7.52
CA ILE A 82 5.87 -13.86 -7.35
C ILE A 82 6.27 -14.32 -5.95
N VAL A 83 5.55 -13.86 -4.91
CA VAL A 83 5.81 -14.27 -3.52
C VAL A 83 5.70 -15.79 -3.35
N PRO A 84 4.58 -16.46 -3.70
CA PRO A 84 4.51 -17.92 -3.57
C PRO A 84 5.53 -18.63 -4.46
N LEU A 85 5.82 -18.14 -5.68
CA LEU A 85 6.84 -18.73 -6.55
C LEU A 85 8.24 -18.70 -5.91
N ASN A 86 8.56 -17.69 -5.10
CA ASN A 86 9.87 -17.56 -4.46
C ASN A 86 9.95 -18.17 -3.06
N LEU A 87 8.86 -18.15 -2.29
CA LEU A 87 8.92 -18.51 -0.88
C LEU A 87 8.33 -19.88 -0.55
N MET A 88 7.39 -20.42 -1.33
CA MET A 88 6.79 -21.72 -1.01
C MET A 88 7.77 -22.91 -1.14
N GLY A 89 8.83 -22.74 -1.92
CA GLY A 89 9.88 -23.75 -2.04
C GLY A 89 10.81 -23.89 -0.82
N ARG A 90 10.67 -23.01 0.18
CA ARG A 90 11.46 -23.05 1.43
C ARG A 90 11.16 -24.28 2.31
N VAL A 91 10.02 -24.87 2.14
CA VAL A 91 9.52 -26.01 2.92
C VAL A 91 9.29 -27.22 2.02
N GLY A 92 9.34 -28.42 2.60
CA GLY A 92 9.28 -29.66 1.81
C GLY A 92 7.98 -29.86 1.01
N THR A 93 6.87 -29.35 1.54
CA THR A 93 5.58 -29.27 0.82
C THR A 93 5.22 -27.80 0.68
N PRO A 94 4.93 -27.29 -0.55
CA PRO A 94 4.61 -25.89 -0.75
C PRO A 94 3.31 -25.48 -0.03
N VAL A 95 3.43 -24.88 1.14
CA VAL A 95 2.30 -24.45 1.97
C VAL A 95 2.51 -23.02 2.47
N ALA A 96 1.44 -22.22 2.54
CA ALA A 96 1.47 -20.88 3.11
C ALA A 96 0.12 -20.53 3.74
N ASP A 97 0.14 -19.64 4.74
CA ASP A 97 -1.04 -19.23 5.46
C ASP A 97 -1.36 -17.75 5.23
N PHE A 98 -2.65 -17.40 5.30
CA PHE A 98 -3.15 -16.07 4.94
C PHE A 98 -4.10 -15.53 6.00
N VAL A 99 -3.93 -14.25 6.35
CA VAL A 99 -4.92 -13.48 7.11
C VAL A 99 -5.74 -12.67 6.11
N VAL A 100 -7.04 -12.99 6.01
CA VAL A 100 -7.94 -12.42 4.99
C VAL A 100 -8.86 -11.38 5.64
N THR A 101 -8.47 -10.11 5.56
CA THR A 101 -9.20 -8.98 6.15
C THR A 101 -9.86 -8.07 5.11
N GLY A 102 -9.78 -8.43 3.83
CA GLY A 102 -10.38 -7.65 2.75
C GLY A 102 -10.21 -8.29 1.39
N HIS A 103 -10.45 -7.47 0.37
CA HIS A 103 -10.43 -7.91 -1.03
C HIS A 103 -9.02 -8.24 -1.53
N TRP A 104 -8.01 -7.49 -1.07
CA TRP A 104 -6.63 -7.67 -1.53
C TRP A 104 -6.01 -8.92 -0.92
N SER A 105 -6.11 -9.11 0.39
CA SER A 105 -5.65 -10.34 1.05
C SER A 105 -6.38 -11.58 0.53
N LYS A 106 -7.71 -11.49 0.25
CA LYS A 106 -8.46 -12.56 -0.40
C LYS A 106 -7.93 -12.89 -1.79
N ARG A 107 -7.52 -11.87 -2.57
CA ARG A 107 -6.94 -12.06 -3.90
C ARG A 107 -5.56 -12.71 -3.81
N SER A 108 -4.73 -12.29 -2.85
CA SER A 108 -3.41 -12.89 -2.60
C SER A 108 -3.53 -14.37 -2.24
N HIS A 109 -4.43 -14.72 -1.32
CA HIS A 109 -4.74 -16.11 -0.98
C HIS A 109 -5.17 -16.94 -2.20
N LYS A 110 -6.13 -16.43 -2.99
CA LYS A 110 -6.62 -17.13 -4.18
C LYS A 110 -5.51 -17.36 -5.22
N GLU A 111 -4.64 -16.39 -5.43
CA GLU A 111 -3.55 -16.51 -6.40
C GLU A 111 -2.50 -17.53 -5.92
N ALA A 112 -2.12 -17.48 -4.65
CA ALA A 112 -1.14 -18.39 -4.06
C ALA A 112 -1.58 -19.85 -4.13
N GLY A 113 -2.89 -20.14 -4.07
CA GLY A 113 -3.45 -21.47 -4.23
C GLY A 113 -3.20 -22.13 -5.59
N LYS A 114 -2.62 -21.41 -6.57
CA LYS A 114 -2.17 -21.99 -7.84
C LYS A 114 -0.78 -22.64 -7.75
N TYR A 115 -0.01 -22.31 -6.72
CA TYR A 115 1.39 -22.66 -6.58
C TYR A 115 1.64 -23.65 -5.42
N GLY A 116 0.69 -23.79 -4.50
CA GLY A 116 0.78 -24.69 -3.37
C GLY A 116 -0.50 -24.69 -2.53
N ASP A 117 -0.45 -25.31 -1.35
CA ASP A 117 -1.57 -25.32 -0.40
C ASP A 117 -1.61 -23.97 0.35
N ALA A 118 -2.47 -23.07 -0.11
CA ALA A 118 -2.76 -21.81 0.54
C ALA A 118 -3.96 -21.95 1.48
N ARG A 119 -3.76 -21.68 2.79
CA ARG A 119 -4.81 -21.82 3.81
C ARG A 119 -5.11 -20.46 4.45
N ILE A 120 -6.36 -20.26 4.82
CA ILE A 120 -6.78 -19.09 5.61
C ILE A 120 -6.54 -19.40 7.09
N ALA A 121 -5.60 -18.68 7.70
CA ALA A 121 -5.30 -18.77 9.13
C ALA A 121 -6.30 -17.96 9.97
N ALA A 122 -6.80 -16.85 9.42
CA ALA A 122 -7.85 -16.03 10.01
C ALA A 122 -8.55 -15.22 8.93
N ALA A 123 -9.84 -14.92 9.12
CA ALA A 123 -10.60 -14.08 8.20
C ALA A 123 -11.62 -13.21 8.92
N SER A 124 -11.93 -12.05 8.33
CA SER A 124 -13.05 -11.19 8.70
C SER A 124 -14.16 -11.18 7.65
N ASP A 125 -14.36 -12.29 6.95
CA ASP A 125 -15.30 -12.44 5.84
C ASP A 125 -16.75 -12.72 6.26
N ALA A 126 -17.04 -12.65 7.56
CA ALA A 126 -18.37 -12.79 8.16
C ALA A 126 -18.74 -11.55 8.97
N THR A 127 -20.04 -11.37 9.19
CA THR A 127 -20.56 -10.37 10.13
C THR A 127 -20.20 -10.77 11.56
N THR A 128 -19.76 -9.80 12.36
CA THR A 128 -19.41 -10.01 13.77
C THR A 128 -20.06 -8.98 14.68
N GLN A 129 -20.07 -9.29 15.99
CA GLN A 129 -20.48 -8.36 17.05
C GLN A 129 -19.24 -7.99 17.87
N ILE A 130 -18.96 -6.70 17.99
CA ILE A 130 -17.90 -6.15 18.84
C ILE A 130 -18.51 -5.03 19.68
N ASP A 131 -18.39 -5.13 20.99
CA ASP A 131 -18.92 -4.13 21.95
C ASP A 131 -20.39 -3.75 21.69
N GLY A 132 -21.22 -4.77 21.38
CA GLY A 132 -22.65 -4.59 21.12
C GLY A 132 -23.01 -3.98 19.76
N ARG A 133 -22.02 -3.71 18.89
CA ARG A 133 -22.23 -3.19 17.55
C ARG A 133 -21.93 -4.25 16.49
N SER A 134 -22.77 -4.31 15.46
CA SER A 134 -22.59 -5.21 14.32
C SER A 134 -21.66 -4.61 13.27
N TYR A 135 -20.69 -5.40 12.81
CA TYR A 135 -19.77 -5.05 11.73
C TYR A 135 -19.92 -6.04 10.57
N ALA A 136 -20.04 -5.51 9.37
CA ALA A 136 -20.11 -6.28 8.13
C ALA A 136 -18.78 -7.00 7.83
N PRO A 137 -18.75 -7.98 6.90
CA PRO A 137 -17.53 -8.57 6.42
C PRO A 137 -16.51 -7.51 5.96
N PHE A 138 -15.24 -7.73 6.31
CA PHE A 138 -14.11 -6.86 5.97
C PHE A 138 -14.17 -5.43 6.56
N ALA A 139 -14.95 -5.24 7.62
CA ALA A 139 -15.01 -4.00 8.39
C ALA A 139 -14.33 -4.11 9.78
N TRP A 140 -13.62 -5.21 10.04
CA TRP A 140 -12.96 -5.52 11.32
C TRP A 140 -11.76 -6.44 11.09
N VAL A 141 -10.96 -6.67 12.12
CA VAL A 141 -9.78 -7.56 12.09
C VAL A 141 -9.89 -8.60 13.20
N PRO A 142 -9.68 -9.90 12.91
CA PRO A 142 -9.61 -10.92 13.95
C PRO A 142 -8.41 -10.66 14.88
N PRO A 143 -8.56 -10.79 16.21
CA PRO A 143 -7.44 -10.72 17.15
C PRO A 143 -6.34 -11.74 16.81
N VAL A 144 -5.08 -11.34 16.93
CA VAL A 144 -3.91 -12.18 16.59
C VAL A 144 -3.94 -13.53 17.31
N ALA A 145 -4.39 -13.56 18.57
CA ALA A 145 -4.52 -14.78 19.36
C ALA A 145 -5.51 -15.83 18.76
N GLN A 146 -6.34 -15.43 17.80
CA GLN A 146 -7.28 -16.31 17.10
C GLN A 146 -6.72 -16.85 15.77
N TRP A 147 -5.54 -16.38 15.35
CA TRP A 147 -4.95 -16.84 14.09
C TRP A 147 -4.41 -18.27 14.23
N GLN A 148 -4.76 -19.12 13.28
CA GLN A 148 -4.39 -20.54 13.28
C GLN A 148 -3.29 -20.79 12.24
N VAL A 149 -2.07 -20.33 12.55
CA VAL A 149 -0.92 -20.45 11.66
C VAL A 149 -0.27 -21.82 11.80
N ARG A 150 0.01 -22.48 10.68
CA ARG A 150 0.71 -23.76 10.64
C ARG A 150 2.20 -23.57 10.92
N GLN A 151 2.79 -24.48 11.71
CA GLN A 151 4.22 -24.43 12.05
C GLN A 151 5.13 -24.72 10.85
N ASP A 152 4.65 -25.44 9.87
CA ASP A 152 5.35 -25.82 8.63
C ASP A 152 5.04 -24.88 7.45
N ALA A 153 4.31 -23.80 7.66
CA ALA A 153 4.03 -22.83 6.60
C ALA A 153 5.32 -22.11 6.14
N ALA A 154 5.48 -21.96 4.84
CA ALA A 154 6.60 -21.22 4.27
C ALA A 154 6.58 -19.75 4.68
N TYR A 155 5.38 -19.19 4.85
CA TYR A 155 5.15 -17.83 5.33
C TYR A 155 3.69 -17.64 5.78
N LEU A 156 3.48 -16.60 6.59
CA LEU A 156 2.15 -16.03 6.85
C LEU A 156 2.02 -14.73 6.05
N HIS A 157 0.95 -14.57 5.26
CA HIS A 157 0.69 -13.37 4.48
C HIS A 157 -0.44 -12.55 5.08
N LEU A 158 -0.28 -11.23 5.11
CA LEU A 158 -1.35 -10.28 5.38
C LEU A 158 -1.26 -9.03 4.49
N CYS A 159 -2.38 -8.39 4.25
CA CYS A 159 -2.45 -7.04 3.70
C CYS A 159 -2.68 -6.09 4.88
N SER A 160 -1.68 -5.27 5.19
CA SER A 160 -1.72 -4.43 6.39
C SER A 160 -2.61 -3.18 6.25
N ASN A 161 -3.02 -2.85 5.01
CA ASN A 161 -4.05 -1.84 4.77
C ASN A 161 -4.90 -2.22 3.55
N GLU A 162 -6.15 -2.55 3.79
CA GLU A 162 -7.13 -2.92 2.78
C GLU A 162 -7.77 -1.67 2.16
N THR A 163 -7.26 -1.25 1.02
CA THR A 163 -7.63 -0.02 0.30
C THR A 163 -9.14 0.11 0.01
N ILE A 164 -9.83 -1.01 -0.19
CA ILE A 164 -11.25 -1.04 -0.56
C ILE A 164 -12.13 -0.88 0.68
N GLY A 165 -11.87 -1.68 1.70
CA GLY A 165 -12.66 -1.69 2.94
C GLY A 165 -12.27 -0.61 3.93
N GLY A 166 -11.07 -0.05 3.82
CA GLY A 166 -10.57 0.96 4.76
C GLY A 166 -10.14 0.38 6.10
N VAL A 167 -9.72 -0.88 6.13
CA VAL A 167 -9.19 -1.56 7.32
C VAL A 167 -7.67 -1.50 7.32
N GLU A 168 -7.06 -1.11 8.44
CA GLU A 168 -5.61 -1.04 8.63
C GLU A 168 -5.19 -1.82 9.88
N ILE A 169 -4.11 -2.59 9.77
CA ILE A 169 -3.41 -3.23 10.88
C ILE A 169 -2.20 -2.34 11.19
N GLU A 170 -2.32 -1.53 12.22
CA GLU A 170 -1.29 -0.53 12.55
C GLU A 170 -0.01 -1.18 13.07
N SER A 171 -0.13 -2.12 14.02
CA SER A 171 0.99 -2.84 14.60
C SER A 171 1.09 -4.23 13.99
N LEU A 172 2.20 -4.50 13.32
CA LEU A 172 2.46 -5.84 12.77
C LEU A 172 2.80 -6.81 13.91
N PRO A 173 2.18 -8.00 13.95
CA PRO A 173 2.51 -8.99 14.96
C PRO A 173 3.88 -9.63 14.69
N ALA A 174 4.62 -9.91 15.75
CA ALA A 174 5.81 -10.77 15.66
C ALA A 174 5.40 -12.23 15.45
N PRO A 175 6.27 -13.08 14.87
CA PRO A 175 5.99 -14.50 14.68
C PRO A 175 5.59 -15.25 15.96
N SER A 176 6.10 -14.86 17.12
CA SER A 176 5.72 -15.38 18.43
C SER A 176 4.25 -15.07 18.79
N ASP A 177 3.70 -13.94 18.33
CA ASP A 177 2.36 -13.49 18.71
C ASP A 177 1.26 -14.35 18.08
N TYR A 178 1.54 -14.92 16.89
CA TYR A 178 0.65 -15.88 16.23
C TYR A 178 1.07 -17.35 16.42
N GLY A 179 1.98 -17.61 17.37
CA GLY A 179 2.32 -18.95 17.80
C GLY A 179 3.18 -19.78 16.83
N ALA A 180 3.76 -19.16 15.79
CA ALA A 180 4.60 -19.85 14.79
C ALA A 180 5.92 -19.06 14.59
N PRO A 181 6.88 -19.16 15.54
CA PRO A 181 8.07 -18.31 15.59
C PRO A 181 9.01 -18.46 14.37
N ASP A 182 8.99 -19.60 13.70
CA ASP A 182 9.83 -19.87 12.53
C ASP A 182 9.15 -19.52 11.19
N VAL A 183 7.88 -19.12 11.22
CA VAL A 183 7.11 -18.75 10.03
C VAL A 183 7.22 -17.25 9.80
N PRO A 184 7.92 -16.78 8.74
CA PRO A 184 8.12 -15.37 8.49
C PRO A 184 6.81 -14.70 8.05
N LEU A 185 6.63 -13.45 8.51
CA LEU A 185 5.52 -12.60 8.09
C LEU A 185 5.83 -11.95 6.72
N VAL A 186 4.91 -12.06 5.78
CA VAL A 186 4.93 -11.37 4.48
C VAL A 186 3.81 -10.34 4.45
N VAL A 187 4.14 -9.10 4.14
CA VAL A 187 3.21 -7.96 4.25
C VAL A 187 3.04 -7.26 2.91
N ASP A 188 1.80 -7.21 2.41
CA ASP A 188 1.39 -6.21 1.42
C ASP A 188 1.11 -4.89 2.13
N ALA A 189 2.05 -3.94 1.99
CA ALA A 189 1.95 -2.61 2.57
C ALA A 189 1.52 -1.53 1.55
N SER A 190 1.12 -1.90 0.34
CA SER A 190 0.96 -0.99 -0.81
C SER A 190 0.21 0.30 -0.51
N SER A 191 -0.86 0.25 0.27
CA SER A 191 -1.70 1.44 0.46
C SER A 191 -1.40 2.27 1.71
N HIS A 192 -0.38 1.87 2.50
CA HIS A 192 0.15 2.71 3.58
C HIS A 192 1.69 2.79 3.57
N PHE A 193 2.35 2.21 2.58
CA PHE A 193 3.80 2.23 2.48
C PHE A 193 4.34 3.66 2.50
N LEU A 194 5.34 3.91 3.37
CA LEU A 194 5.92 5.24 3.62
C LEU A 194 4.92 6.30 4.16
N SER A 195 3.79 5.90 4.73
CA SER A 195 2.87 6.82 5.40
C SER A 195 3.21 7.04 6.88
N ARG A 196 4.04 6.18 7.44
CA ARG A 196 4.50 6.13 8.82
C ARG A 196 5.75 5.25 8.94
N PRO A 197 6.48 5.31 10.06
CA PRO A 197 7.52 4.32 10.35
C PRO A 197 6.96 2.89 10.26
N LEU A 198 7.78 1.99 9.72
CA LEU A 198 7.48 0.57 9.62
C LEU A 198 8.73 -0.22 10.02
N ASP A 199 8.62 -1.05 11.04
CA ASP A 199 9.70 -1.94 11.43
C ASP A 199 9.77 -3.15 10.48
N VAL A 200 10.65 -3.07 9.50
CA VAL A 200 10.85 -4.17 8.54
C VAL A 200 11.47 -5.40 9.21
N THR A 201 12.13 -5.24 10.38
CA THR A 201 12.79 -6.37 11.06
C THR A 201 11.81 -7.31 11.73
N ALA A 202 10.58 -6.86 12.01
CA ALA A 202 9.47 -7.70 12.46
C ALA A 202 8.91 -8.61 11.35
N THR A 203 9.40 -8.47 10.11
CA THR A 203 8.87 -9.18 8.94
C THR A 203 9.94 -10.00 8.24
N GLY A 204 9.53 -11.03 7.53
CA GLY A 204 10.39 -11.70 6.54
C GLY A 204 10.42 -10.95 5.22
N MET A 205 9.32 -10.30 4.87
CA MET A 205 9.19 -9.58 3.62
C MET A 205 8.11 -8.49 3.71
N VAL A 206 8.38 -7.34 3.08
CA VAL A 206 7.39 -6.29 2.80
C VAL A 206 7.42 -5.99 1.31
N TYR A 207 6.25 -5.85 0.69
CA TYR A 207 6.17 -5.35 -0.66
C TYR A 207 5.11 -4.25 -0.81
N ALA A 208 5.29 -3.39 -1.80
CA ALA A 208 4.39 -2.28 -2.06
C ALA A 208 4.39 -1.86 -3.52
N GLY A 209 3.23 -1.87 -4.16
CA GLY A 209 3.04 -1.18 -5.44
C GLY A 209 3.10 0.33 -5.25
N ALA A 210 3.98 1.01 -6.01
CA ALA A 210 4.28 2.43 -5.81
C ALA A 210 3.09 3.37 -6.04
N GLN A 211 2.17 3.01 -6.93
CA GLN A 211 1.10 3.88 -7.45
C GLN A 211 0.11 4.43 -6.43
N LYS A 212 0.21 4.02 -5.18
CA LYS A 212 -0.65 4.51 -4.09
C LYS A 212 0.02 5.65 -3.34
N ASN A 213 1.14 5.38 -2.67
CA ASN A 213 1.75 6.35 -1.75
C ASN A 213 3.22 6.67 -2.04
N ALA A 214 3.92 5.84 -2.80
CA ALA A 214 5.37 5.87 -2.93
C ALA A 214 5.88 6.28 -4.31
N GLY A 215 5.01 6.46 -5.31
CA GLY A 215 5.42 6.80 -6.67
C GLY A 215 4.35 6.55 -7.72
N PRO A 216 4.73 6.41 -8.99
CA PRO A 216 3.81 6.14 -10.09
C PRO A 216 3.50 4.65 -10.22
N ALA A 217 2.53 4.30 -11.08
CA ALA A 217 2.35 2.93 -11.53
C ALA A 217 3.59 2.42 -12.29
N GLY A 218 3.84 1.12 -12.23
CA GLY A 218 4.89 0.44 -12.99
C GLY A 218 6.04 -0.12 -12.16
N VAL A 219 6.26 0.35 -10.94
CA VAL A 219 7.28 -0.18 -10.03
C VAL A 219 6.65 -0.71 -8.74
N THR A 220 7.23 -1.78 -8.23
CA THR A 220 6.91 -2.40 -6.93
C THR A 220 8.19 -2.45 -6.11
N MET A 221 8.17 -1.90 -4.92
CA MET A 221 9.24 -2.08 -3.94
C MET A 221 9.05 -3.43 -3.26
N VAL A 222 10.14 -4.21 -3.21
CA VAL A 222 10.21 -5.49 -2.51
C VAL A 222 11.39 -5.45 -1.54
N ILE A 223 11.11 -5.66 -0.26
CA ILE A 223 12.09 -5.70 0.81
C ILE A 223 12.00 -7.08 1.42
N VAL A 224 13.00 -7.91 1.23
CA VAL A 224 12.97 -9.31 1.66
C VAL A 224 14.24 -9.69 2.42
N ARG A 225 14.09 -10.42 3.51
CA ARG A 225 15.22 -10.94 4.28
C ARG A 225 16.03 -11.94 3.45
N ARG A 226 17.34 -11.76 3.40
CA ARG A 226 18.21 -12.50 2.46
C ARG A 226 18.22 -14.02 2.65
N ASP A 227 17.99 -14.50 3.88
CA ASP A 227 17.89 -15.93 4.18
C ASP A 227 16.63 -16.61 3.59
N LEU A 228 15.65 -15.81 3.15
CA LEU A 228 14.44 -16.31 2.49
C LEU A 228 14.58 -16.45 0.98
N ILE A 229 15.63 -15.88 0.39
CA ILE A 229 15.92 -15.91 -1.05
C ILE A 229 16.62 -17.22 -1.43
N GLY A 230 16.39 -17.70 -2.67
CA GLY A 230 17.08 -18.87 -3.21
C GLY A 230 16.30 -20.17 -3.11
N ASN A 231 15.01 -20.09 -2.78
CA ASN A 231 14.13 -21.23 -2.67
C ASN A 231 12.97 -21.17 -3.68
N ALA A 232 13.22 -20.54 -4.85
CA ALA A 232 12.19 -20.42 -5.87
C ALA A 232 11.73 -21.79 -6.39
N LEU A 233 10.42 -21.93 -6.61
CA LEU A 233 9.87 -23.12 -7.28
C LEU A 233 10.45 -23.24 -8.70
N ALA A 234 10.64 -24.47 -9.18
CA ALA A 234 11.23 -24.72 -10.51
C ALA A 234 10.46 -24.07 -11.67
N ILE A 235 9.21 -23.72 -11.47
CA ILE A 235 8.38 -23.00 -12.47
C ILE A 235 8.53 -21.48 -12.40
N CYS A 236 9.33 -20.95 -11.44
CA CYS A 236 9.53 -19.51 -11.32
C CYS A 236 10.32 -18.98 -12.52
N PRO A 237 9.78 -18.01 -13.28
CA PRO A 237 10.53 -17.38 -14.36
C PRO A 237 11.75 -16.63 -13.82
N SER A 238 12.89 -16.70 -14.51
CA SER A 238 14.16 -16.08 -14.09
C SER A 238 14.03 -14.59 -13.79
N ALA A 239 13.15 -13.86 -14.52
CA ALA A 239 12.92 -12.44 -14.33
C ALA A 239 12.15 -12.11 -13.02
N PHE A 240 11.55 -13.10 -12.37
CA PHE A 240 10.79 -12.98 -11.13
C PHE A 240 11.45 -13.73 -9.96
N ASP A 241 12.57 -14.41 -10.22
CA ASP A 241 13.36 -15.03 -9.16
C ASP A 241 14.12 -13.96 -8.37
N TYR A 242 13.78 -13.81 -7.09
CA TYR A 242 14.39 -12.83 -6.19
C TYR A 242 15.90 -12.98 -6.09
N MET A 243 16.46 -14.19 -6.27
CA MET A 243 17.90 -14.40 -6.29
C MET A 243 18.54 -13.64 -7.46
N ASN A 244 18.00 -13.81 -8.67
CA ASN A 244 18.50 -13.14 -9.88
C ASN A 244 18.33 -11.61 -9.79
N VAL A 245 17.15 -11.17 -9.37
CA VAL A 245 16.83 -9.73 -9.28
C VAL A 245 17.69 -9.04 -8.22
N ALA A 246 17.90 -9.66 -7.06
CA ALA A 246 18.75 -9.12 -5.99
C ALA A 246 20.23 -9.11 -6.37
N ALA A 247 20.73 -10.16 -7.05
CA ALA A 247 22.13 -10.25 -7.50
C ALA A 247 22.49 -9.14 -8.50
N GLU A 248 21.53 -8.74 -9.33
CA GLU A 248 21.69 -7.72 -10.37
C GLU A 248 21.17 -6.34 -9.93
N HIS A 249 20.97 -6.09 -8.64
CA HIS A 249 20.49 -4.82 -8.08
C HIS A 249 19.27 -4.28 -8.84
N SER A 250 18.24 -5.11 -8.99
CA SER A 250 16.99 -4.84 -9.72
C SER A 250 17.14 -4.67 -11.24
N ARG A 251 18.29 -4.97 -11.82
CA ARG A 251 18.63 -4.76 -13.24
C ARG A 251 18.90 -6.06 -14.00
N PHE A 252 18.37 -7.18 -13.55
CA PHE A 252 18.46 -8.47 -14.24
C PHE A 252 17.93 -8.36 -15.69
N ASN A 253 16.80 -7.70 -15.86
CA ASN A 253 16.27 -7.24 -17.15
C ASN A 253 16.05 -5.72 -17.08
N THR A 254 15.66 -5.09 -18.18
CA THR A 254 15.36 -3.65 -18.19
C THR A 254 14.21 -3.36 -17.22
N PRO A 255 14.45 -2.64 -16.11
CA PRO A 255 13.42 -2.31 -15.13
C PRO A 255 12.58 -1.11 -15.60
N PRO A 256 11.51 -0.74 -14.89
CA PRO A 256 10.70 0.43 -15.21
C PRO A 256 11.46 1.73 -14.82
N THR A 257 12.46 2.11 -15.64
CA THR A 257 13.46 3.15 -15.33
C THR A 257 12.84 4.45 -14.85
N TYR A 258 11.89 4.99 -15.60
CA TYR A 258 11.24 6.26 -15.25
C TYR A 258 10.40 6.16 -13.98
N ALA A 259 9.76 5.02 -13.72
CA ALA A 259 8.99 4.82 -12.50
C ALA A 259 9.90 4.72 -11.26
N ILE A 260 11.08 4.11 -11.37
CA ILE A 260 12.09 4.08 -10.30
C ILE A 260 12.60 5.50 -10.01
N TYR A 261 12.90 6.28 -11.05
CA TYR A 261 13.32 7.67 -10.91
C TYR A 261 12.26 8.51 -10.15
N ILE A 262 10.99 8.45 -10.56
CA ILE A 262 9.92 9.19 -9.87
C ILE A 262 9.74 8.69 -8.43
N ALA A 263 9.82 7.40 -8.16
CA ALA A 263 9.78 6.87 -6.79
C ALA A 263 10.94 7.41 -5.94
N GLY A 264 12.16 7.45 -6.49
CA GLY A 264 13.32 8.08 -5.84
C GLY A 264 13.08 9.56 -5.52
N LEU A 265 12.45 10.32 -6.42
CA LEU A 265 12.07 11.71 -6.14
C LEU A 265 11.03 11.81 -5.00
N VAL A 266 10.09 10.87 -4.93
CA VAL A 266 9.13 10.81 -3.81
C VAL A 266 9.83 10.48 -2.49
N PHE A 267 10.81 9.58 -2.48
CA PHE A 267 11.60 9.28 -1.27
C PHE A 267 12.37 10.50 -0.79
N LYS A 268 13.02 11.24 -1.68
CA LYS A 268 13.70 12.51 -1.37
C LYS A 268 12.71 13.55 -0.85
N TRP A 269 11.52 13.62 -1.45
CA TRP A 269 10.46 14.52 -0.98
C TRP A 269 10.02 14.17 0.45
N ILE A 270 9.82 12.88 0.79
CA ILE A 270 9.48 12.45 2.15
C ILE A 270 10.58 12.85 3.15
N LYS A 271 11.87 12.65 2.80
CA LYS A 271 13.00 13.09 3.63
C LYS A 271 12.97 14.60 3.86
N ALA A 272 12.69 15.38 2.82
CA ALA A 272 12.57 16.84 2.91
C ALA A 272 11.38 17.32 3.75
N GLN A 273 10.32 16.50 3.92
CA GLN A 273 9.21 16.77 4.84
C GLN A 273 9.56 16.48 6.31
N GLY A 274 10.77 16.04 6.62
CA GLY A 274 11.19 15.65 7.98
C GLY A 274 11.11 14.15 8.24
N GLY A 275 11.01 13.34 7.20
CA GLY A 275 10.98 11.87 7.27
C GLY A 275 9.63 11.29 7.69
N LEU A 276 9.61 9.99 7.97
CA LEU A 276 8.36 9.26 8.19
C LEU A 276 7.60 9.68 9.44
N ALA A 277 8.27 10.13 10.50
CA ALA A 277 7.59 10.59 11.71
C ALA A 277 6.78 11.89 11.47
N ALA A 278 7.34 12.82 10.70
CA ALA A 278 6.63 14.05 10.33
C ALA A 278 5.46 13.77 9.36
N VAL A 279 5.67 12.86 8.40
CA VAL A 279 4.62 12.41 7.48
C VAL A 279 3.50 11.71 8.23
N GLU A 280 3.81 10.85 9.21
CA GLU A 280 2.80 10.21 10.06
C GLU A 280 1.96 11.24 10.82
N ALA A 281 2.58 12.23 11.44
CA ALA A 281 1.87 13.28 12.16
C ALA A 281 0.89 14.04 11.24
N ALA A 282 1.32 14.36 10.01
CA ALA A 282 0.46 14.99 9.01
C ALA A 282 -0.70 14.06 8.57
N ASN A 283 -0.44 12.76 8.40
CA ASN A 283 -1.46 11.79 8.04
C ASN A 283 -2.48 11.56 9.18
N ILE A 284 -2.04 11.56 10.44
CA ILE A 284 -2.92 11.51 11.60
C ILE A 284 -3.85 12.73 11.62
N ALA A 285 -3.30 13.94 11.43
CA ALA A 285 -4.10 15.16 11.40
C ALA A 285 -5.17 15.13 10.29
N LYS A 286 -4.82 14.67 9.09
CA LYS A 286 -5.77 14.49 7.97
C LYS A 286 -6.87 13.49 8.30
N ALA A 287 -6.50 12.33 8.84
CA ALA A 287 -7.45 11.29 9.20
C ALA A 287 -8.40 11.77 10.32
N GLN A 288 -7.86 12.40 11.37
CA GLN A 288 -8.64 12.95 12.47
C GLN A 288 -9.63 14.02 12.00
N LEU A 289 -9.23 14.91 11.08
CA LEU A 289 -10.10 15.93 10.53
C LEU A 289 -11.31 15.31 9.81
N LEU A 290 -11.08 14.30 8.95
CA LEU A 290 -12.15 13.68 8.19
C LEU A 290 -13.03 12.78 9.06
N TYR A 291 -12.44 11.89 9.85
CA TYR A 291 -13.20 11.02 10.79
C TYR A 291 -13.95 11.83 11.83
N GLY A 292 -13.33 12.88 12.36
CA GLY A 292 -13.97 13.75 13.35
C GLY A 292 -15.28 14.35 12.85
N TYR A 293 -15.35 14.74 11.57
CA TYR A 293 -16.61 15.20 10.99
C TYR A 293 -17.56 14.06 10.70
N VAL A 294 -17.12 12.98 10.06
CA VAL A 294 -17.99 11.84 9.73
C VAL A 294 -18.63 11.22 10.98
N ASP A 295 -17.92 11.18 12.09
CA ASP A 295 -18.42 10.63 13.36
C ASP A 295 -19.27 11.63 14.17
N SER A 296 -19.28 12.92 13.82
CA SER A 296 -20.06 13.97 14.53
C SER A 296 -21.49 14.13 14.04
N THR A 297 -21.90 13.41 13.02
CA THR A 297 -23.21 13.52 12.37
C THR A 297 -23.83 12.14 12.14
N GLU A 298 -25.15 12.09 12.00
CA GLU A 298 -25.87 10.89 11.58
C GLU A 298 -26.09 10.85 10.04
N PHE A 299 -25.75 11.94 9.33
CA PHE A 299 -25.90 12.03 7.88
C PHE A 299 -24.86 11.19 7.13
N TYR A 300 -23.66 11.05 7.72
CA TYR A 300 -22.60 10.19 7.23
C TYR A 300 -22.24 9.11 8.25
N ARG A 301 -21.77 7.98 7.78
CA ARG A 301 -21.24 6.94 8.66
C ARG A 301 -20.02 6.26 8.07
N ASN A 302 -19.04 5.93 8.90
CA ASN A 302 -17.96 5.02 8.54
C ASN A 302 -18.33 3.59 8.97
N PRO A 303 -18.23 2.58 8.09
CA PRO A 303 -18.64 1.21 8.40
C PRO A 303 -17.59 0.42 9.19
N VAL A 304 -16.36 0.91 9.32
CA VAL A 304 -15.21 0.16 9.84
C VAL A 304 -15.12 0.29 11.36
N HIS A 305 -14.74 -0.80 12.03
CA HIS A 305 -14.47 -0.82 13.48
C HIS A 305 -13.37 0.20 13.83
N GLY A 306 -13.66 1.07 14.80
CA GLY A 306 -12.85 2.25 15.13
C GLY A 306 -11.33 1.98 15.23
N PRO A 307 -10.88 1.01 16.05
CA PRO A 307 -9.46 0.71 16.25
C PRO A 307 -8.68 0.28 15.01
N VAL A 308 -9.37 -0.14 13.95
CA VAL A 308 -8.73 -0.64 12.71
C VAL A 308 -9.07 0.21 11.48
N ARG A 309 -9.48 1.45 11.68
CA ARG A 309 -9.76 2.40 10.60
C ARG A 309 -8.47 2.85 9.92
N SER A 310 -8.45 2.77 8.58
CA SER A 310 -7.31 3.23 7.79
C SER A 310 -7.10 4.74 7.87
N ARG A 311 -5.85 5.15 8.08
CA ARG A 311 -5.44 6.55 7.97
C ARG A 311 -5.30 7.01 6.52
N MET A 312 -5.28 6.06 5.56
CA MET A 312 -5.05 6.34 4.14
C MET A 312 -6.32 6.26 3.30
N ASN A 313 -7.22 5.33 3.61
CA ASN A 313 -8.40 5.06 2.79
C ASN A 313 -9.66 5.11 3.67
N VAL A 314 -10.40 6.18 3.59
CA VAL A 314 -11.56 6.46 4.43
C VAL A 314 -12.85 6.21 3.65
N PRO A 315 -13.49 5.03 3.80
CA PRO A 315 -14.83 4.81 3.26
C PRO A 315 -15.87 5.55 4.11
N PHE A 316 -16.90 6.10 3.47
CA PHE A 316 -18.07 6.62 4.17
C PHE A 316 -19.32 6.47 3.32
N ILE A 317 -20.47 6.38 3.98
CA ILE A 317 -21.76 6.10 3.38
C ILE A 317 -22.72 7.18 3.84
N LEU A 318 -23.55 7.70 2.94
CA LEU A 318 -24.66 8.59 3.29
C LEU A 318 -25.78 7.79 3.95
N ALA A 319 -26.47 8.35 4.93
CA ALA A 319 -27.63 7.73 5.56
C ALA A 319 -28.75 7.48 4.53
N ASP A 320 -28.94 8.42 3.62
CA ASP A 320 -29.80 8.25 2.44
C ASP A 320 -28.91 8.02 1.18
N GLU A 321 -28.78 6.77 0.78
CA GLU A 321 -27.95 6.40 -0.38
C GLU A 321 -28.55 6.86 -1.72
N THR A 322 -29.80 7.32 -1.78
CA THR A 322 -30.38 7.90 -2.98
C THR A 322 -29.71 9.22 -3.39
N LEU A 323 -29.04 9.87 -2.43
CA LEU A 323 -28.27 11.10 -2.63
C LEU A 323 -26.86 10.87 -3.21
N ASN A 324 -26.41 9.62 -3.36
CA ASN A 324 -25.04 9.31 -3.78
C ASN A 324 -24.64 9.97 -5.10
N ASP A 325 -25.50 9.96 -6.11
CA ASP A 325 -25.19 10.56 -7.42
C ASP A 325 -25.14 12.09 -7.32
N ALA A 326 -26.06 12.72 -6.59
CA ALA A 326 -26.04 14.17 -6.35
C ALA A 326 -24.78 14.60 -5.58
N PHE A 327 -24.38 13.79 -4.58
CA PHE A 327 -23.14 14.02 -3.84
C PHE A 327 -21.93 13.98 -4.77
N LEU A 328 -21.80 12.95 -5.60
CA LEU A 328 -20.63 12.78 -6.49
C LEU A 328 -20.57 13.86 -7.57
N GLN A 329 -21.73 14.29 -8.09
CA GLN A 329 -21.81 15.39 -9.06
C GLN A 329 -21.34 16.69 -8.41
N GLY A 330 -21.92 17.09 -7.28
CA GLY A 330 -21.55 18.31 -6.58
C GLY A 330 -20.09 18.31 -6.10
N ALA A 331 -19.56 17.15 -5.66
CA ALA A 331 -18.14 17.01 -5.35
C ALA A 331 -17.24 17.29 -6.56
N SER A 332 -17.62 16.76 -7.74
CA SER A 332 -16.89 17.00 -8.99
C SER A 332 -16.92 18.49 -9.39
N GLU A 333 -18.06 19.15 -9.25
CA GLU A 333 -18.21 20.59 -9.46
C GLU A 333 -17.34 21.41 -8.51
N ALA A 334 -17.24 20.95 -7.23
CA ALA A 334 -16.33 21.50 -6.22
C ALA A 334 -14.87 21.08 -6.42
N ARG A 335 -14.54 20.37 -7.52
CA ARG A 335 -13.18 19.89 -7.87
C ARG A 335 -12.59 18.89 -6.88
N LEU A 336 -13.44 18.12 -6.19
CA LEU A 336 -13.10 17.00 -5.33
C LEU A 336 -13.29 15.71 -6.14
N MET A 337 -12.18 15.20 -6.70
CA MET A 337 -12.23 14.15 -7.71
C MET A 337 -12.06 12.75 -7.11
N GLN A 338 -12.67 11.74 -7.75
CA GLN A 338 -12.44 10.32 -7.47
C GLN A 338 -12.94 9.83 -6.10
N LEU A 339 -14.02 10.41 -5.59
CA LEU A 339 -14.61 10.04 -4.29
C LEU A 339 -15.54 8.81 -4.35
N LYS A 340 -15.93 8.33 -5.54
CA LYS A 340 -16.82 7.16 -5.66
C LYS A 340 -16.19 5.93 -5.02
N GLY A 341 -16.93 5.29 -4.11
CA GLY A 341 -16.55 4.05 -3.46
C GLY A 341 -16.41 2.87 -4.43
N HIS A 342 -15.72 1.82 -4.01
CA HIS A 342 -15.61 0.62 -4.82
C HIS A 342 -16.98 -0.09 -4.89
N LYS A 343 -17.31 -0.69 -6.05
CA LYS A 343 -18.59 -1.36 -6.32
C LYS A 343 -18.98 -2.45 -5.29
N SER A 344 -18.02 -3.02 -4.58
CA SER A 344 -18.26 -4.06 -3.57
C SER A 344 -18.62 -3.51 -2.19
N VAL A 345 -18.39 -2.21 -1.95
CA VAL A 345 -18.69 -1.53 -0.66
C VAL A 345 -19.79 -0.50 -0.83
N GLY A 346 -19.85 0.13 -2.01
CA GLY A 346 -20.76 1.26 -2.26
C GLY A 346 -20.25 2.58 -1.66
N GLY A 347 -21.15 3.54 -1.54
CA GLY A 347 -20.87 4.84 -0.93
C GLY A 347 -19.71 5.60 -1.54
N MET A 348 -18.95 6.26 -0.69
CA MET A 348 -17.80 7.08 -1.03
C MET A 348 -16.53 6.52 -0.42
N ARG A 349 -15.38 6.89 -0.99
CA ARG A 349 -14.08 6.64 -0.37
C ARG A 349 -13.12 7.79 -0.66
N ALA A 350 -12.63 8.44 0.37
CA ALA A 350 -11.54 9.39 0.27
C ALA A 350 -10.20 8.69 0.53
N SER A 351 -9.32 8.66 -0.48
CA SER A 351 -7.93 8.22 -0.30
C SER A 351 -7.07 9.44 -0.07
N ILE A 352 -6.57 9.58 1.18
CA ILE A 352 -5.87 10.77 1.67
C ILE A 352 -4.37 10.50 1.86
N TYR A 353 -3.74 9.95 0.80
CA TYR A 353 -2.31 9.59 0.80
C TYR A 353 -1.39 10.80 1.09
N ASN A 354 -0.10 10.53 1.27
CA ASN A 354 0.91 11.53 1.65
C ASN A 354 0.86 12.81 0.79
N ALA A 355 0.72 12.67 -0.52
CA ALA A 355 0.74 13.80 -1.45
C ALA A 355 -0.53 14.67 -1.45
N LEU A 356 -1.62 14.20 -0.83
CA LEU A 356 -2.80 15.02 -0.61
C LEU A 356 -2.59 15.85 0.67
N PRO A 357 -2.51 17.19 0.58
CA PRO A 357 -2.27 18.05 1.73
C PRO A 357 -3.52 18.20 2.61
N LEU A 358 -3.34 18.73 3.82
CA LEU A 358 -4.43 18.91 4.80
C LEU A 358 -5.55 19.81 4.24
N GLU A 359 -5.20 20.83 3.45
CA GLU A 359 -6.16 21.74 2.81
C GLU A 359 -7.11 20.99 1.85
N GLY A 360 -6.64 19.93 1.21
CA GLY A 360 -7.49 19.08 0.37
C GLY A 360 -8.51 18.30 1.18
N VAL A 361 -8.12 17.82 2.36
CA VAL A 361 -9.04 17.14 3.29
C VAL A 361 -10.01 18.14 3.92
N GLN A 362 -9.54 19.36 4.27
CA GLN A 362 -10.40 20.44 4.75
C GLN A 362 -11.45 20.81 3.69
N ALA A 363 -11.06 20.96 2.42
CA ALA A 363 -12.00 21.24 1.34
C ALA A 363 -13.09 20.13 1.21
N LEU A 364 -12.73 18.87 1.42
CA LEU A 364 -13.70 17.78 1.47
C LEU A 364 -14.63 17.93 2.67
N VAL A 365 -14.12 18.19 3.86
CA VAL A 365 -14.94 18.35 5.07
C VAL A 365 -15.90 19.55 4.94
N ASP A 366 -15.44 20.65 4.35
CA ASP A 366 -16.30 21.83 4.10
C ASP A 366 -17.42 21.49 3.10
N TYR A 367 -17.11 20.68 2.08
CA TYR A 367 -18.11 20.17 1.15
C TYR A 367 -19.11 19.24 1.83
N LEU A 368 -18.64 18.31 2.69
CA LEU A 368 -19.53 17.43 3.47
C LEU A 368 -20.53 18.23 4.30
N LYS A 369 -20.08 19.26 5.02
CA LYS A 369 -20.93 20.17 5.80
C LYS A 369 -21.97 20.88 4.95
N ALA A 370 -21.53 21.46 3.83
CA ALA A 370 -22.42 22.19 2.93
C ALA A 370 -23.44 21.26 2.24
N PHE A 371 -23.07 20.03 1.97
CA PHE A 371 -23.99 19.03 1.38
C PHE A 371 -25.03 18.58 2.40
N GLU A 372 -24.63 18.27 3.63
CA GLU A 372 -25.54 17.93 4.73
C GLU A 372 -26.52 19.07 5.03
N GLN A 373 -26.08 20.33 5.13
CA GLN A 373 -26.97 21.49 5.34
C GLN A 373 -28.04 21.64 4.26
N ARG A 374 -27.82 21.14 3.06
CA ARG A 374 -28.78 21.24 1.93
C ARG A 374 -29.73 20.06 1.83
N HIS A 375 -29.38 18.90 2.39
CA HIS A 375 -30.08 17.64 2.16
C HIS A 375 -30.43 16.88 3.44
N GLY A 376 -29.93 17.34 4.62
CA GLY A 376 -30.15 16.75 5.95
C GLY A 376 -31.32 17.37 6.73
#